data_46ab4368617eb2bfda5eebba2f1efa7d
#
_entry.id   46ab4368617eb2bfda5eebba2f1efa7d
#
_cell.length_a   1.000
_cell.length_b   1.000
_cell.length_c   1.000
_cell.angle_alpha   90.00
_cell.angle_beta   90.00
_cell.angle_gamma   90.00
#
_symmetry.space_group_name_H-M   'P 1'
#
loop_
_entity.id
_entity.type
_entity.pdbx_description
1 polymer ?
#
loop_
_entity_poly.entity_id
_entity_poly.type
_entity_poly.pdbx_seq_one_letter_code
_entity_poly.pdbx_strand_id
1 'polypeptide(L)' 'MQEFKNVTIGQKFFDPNSGEDWQKISESSAMIISGGDYLRGNCDNFAPDDMVQRLAFTRYMVMD' A
#
# COMPACT_ATOMS: atom_id res chain seq x y z
N MET A 1 -2.14 -8.55 9.47
CA MET A 1 -1.65 -8.77 8.08
C MET A 1 -2.73 -9.41 7.26
N GLN A 2 -2.80 -9.05 6.00
CA GLN A 2 -3.77 -9.65 5.08
C GLN A 2 -3.10 -9.85 3.73
N GLU A 3 -3.70 -10.69 2.91
CA GLU A 3 -3.19 -10.92 1.56
C GLU A 3 -3.55 -9.74 0.67
N PHE A 4 -2.68 -9.43 -0.28
CA PHE A 4 -2.89 -8.31 -1.20
C PHE A 4 -4.23 -8.40 -1.92
N LYS A 5 -4.66 -9.62 -2.29
CA LYS A 5 -5.93 -9.79 -2.99
C LYS A 5 -7.12 -9.29 -2.19
N ASN A 6 -6.99 -9.23 -0.87
CA ASN A 6 -8.07 -8.79 0.01
C ASN A 6 -8.04 -7.30 0.28
N VAL A 7 -7.03 -6.59 -0.23
CA VAL A 7 -6.98 -5.13 -0.12
C VAL A 7 -7.92 -4.55 -1.17
N THR A 8 -8.76 -3.62 -0.77
CA THR A 8 -9.68 -2.95 -1.68
C THR A 8 -8.91 -1.99 -2.58
N ILE A 9 -9.26 -1.92 -3.86
CA ILE A 9 -8.65 -0.94 -4.76
C ILE A 9 -8.93 0.45 -4.21
N GLY A 10 -7.88 1.26 -4.13
CA GLY A 10 -7.91 2.58 -3.53
C GLY A 10 -7.46 2.60 -2.08
N GLN A 11 -7.36 1.46 -1.44
CA GLN A 11 -6.96 1.39 -0.04
C GLN A 11 -5.44 1.50 0.09
N LYS A 12 -5.02 2.18 1.15
CA LYS A 12 -3.59 2.31 1.48
C LYS A 12 -3.16 1.18 2.38
N PHE A 13 -1.93 0.74 2.22
CA PHE A 13 -1.37 -0.36 3.00
C PHE A 13 0.15 -0.22 3.11
N PHE A 14 0.72 -0.89 4.09
CA PHE A 14 2.15 -0.94 4.29
C PHE A 14 2.68 -2.28 3.81
N ASP A 15 3.75 -2.26 3.03
CA ASP A 15 4.42 -3.48 2.57
C ASP A 15 5.69 -3.69 3.39
N PRO A 16 5.72 -4.69 4.27
CA PRO A 16 6.92 -4.92 5.08
C PRO A 16 8.14 -5.34 4.27
N ASN A 17 7.94 -5.87 3.08
CA ASN A 17 9.07 -6.28 2.24
C ASN A 17 9.84 -5.07 1.70
N SER A 18 9.14 -4.03 1.32
CA SER A 18 9.79 -2.81 0.82
C SER A 18 9.98 -1.77 1.91
N GLY A 19 9.21 -1.87 2.99
CA GLY A 19 9.23 -0.86 4.04
C GLY A 19 8.52 0.42 3.65
N GLU A 20 7.71 0.41 2.62
CA GLU A 20 7.03 1.59 2.11
C GLU A 20 5.52 1.46 2.20
N ASP A 21 4.85 2.61 2.14
CA ASP A 21 3.40 2.66 2.07
C ASP A 21 2.97 2.72 0.61
N TRP A 22 1.88 2.03 0.30
CA TRP A 22 1.38 1.90 -1.06
C TRP A 22 -0.12 2.15 -1.09
N GLN A 23 -0.64 2.42 -2.28
CA GLN A 23 -2.08 2.46 -2.51
C GLN A 23 -2.41 1.50 -3.65
N LYS A 24 -3.34 0.61 -3.40
CA LYS A 24 -3.74 -0.37 -4.41
C LYS A 24 -4.48 0.35 -5.54
N ILE A 25 -4.00 0.16 -6.77
CA ILE A 25 -4.57 0.85 -7.94
C ILE A 25 -5.24 -0.12 -8.91
N SER A 26 -4.99 -1.41 -8.76
CA SER A 26 -5.65 -2.42 -9.59
C SER A 26 -5.61 -3.74 -8.84
N GLU A 27 -6.17 -4.77 -9.45
CA GLU A 27 -6.17 -6.09 -8.84
C GLU A 27 -4.79 -6.61 -8.49
N SER A 28 -3.79 -6.25 -9.29
CA SER A 28 -2.45 -6.81 -9.14
C SER A 28 -1.37 -5.77 -8.94
N SER A 29 -1.71 -4.50 -8.82
CA SER A 29 -0.68 -3.46 -8.72
C SER A 29 -1.03 -2.41 -7.69
N ALA A 30 0.00 -1.71 -7.24
CA ALA A 30 -0.13 -0.62 -6.30
C ALA A 30 0.89 0.45 -6.63
N MET A 31 0.63 1.66 -6.15
CA MET A 31 1.48 2.81 -6.35
C MET A 31 2.08 3.21 -5.01
N ILE A 32 3.37 3.50 -5.01
CA ILE A 32 4.05 3.91 -3.78
C ILE A 32 3.65 5.33 -3.42
N ILE A 33 3.33 5.55 -2.16
CA ILE A 33 2.87 6.85 -1.67
C ILE A 33 3.76 7.43 -0.58
N SER A 34 4.82 6.72 -0.20
CA SER A 34 5.77 7.19 0.80
C SER A 34 7.16 7.27 0.20
N GLY A 35 8.13 7.67 1.01
CA GLY A 35 9.49 7.81 0.56
C GLY A 35 9.76 9.16 -0.07
N GLY A 36 10.89 9.28 -0.75
CA GLY A 36 11.25 10.53 -1.40
C GLY A 36 10.50 10.77 -2.69
N ASP A 37 10.65 11.96 -3.24
CA ASP A 37 9.94 12.32 -4.47
C ASP A 37 10.24 11.38 -5.62
N TYR A 38 11.45 10.83 -5.65
CA TYR A 38 11.83 9.91 -6.72
C TYR A 38 11.15 8.55 -6.60
N LEU A 39 10.56 8.23 -5.46
CA LEU A 39 9.84 6.98 -5.25
C LEU A 39 8.34 7.13 -5.47
N ARG A 40 7.81 8.28 -5.14
CA ARG A 40 6.36 8.49 -5.20
C ARG A 40 5.86 8.34 -6.63
N GLY A 41 4.72 7.68 -6.76
CA GLY A 41 4.09 7.49 -8.05
C GLY A 41 4.58 6.27 -8.81
N ASN A 42 5.68 5.65 -8.37
CA ASN A 42 6.12 4.42 -8.99
C ASN A 42 5.14 3.30 -8.68
N CYS A 43 4.87 2.47 -9.66
CA CYS A 43 3.93 1.36 -9.52
C CYS A 43 4.67 0.04 -9.59
N ASP A 44 4.13 -0.96 -8.93
CA ASP A 44 4.70 -2.29 -8.94
C ASP A 44 3.58 -3.31 -8.85
N ASN A 45 3.88 -4.53 -9.26
CA ASN A 45 2.93 -5.62 -9.19
C ASN A 45 3.12 -6.38 -7.89
N PHE A 46 2.00 -6.86 -7.37
CA PHE A 46 1.99 -7.66 -6.15
C PHE A 46 1.35 -9.00 -6.46
N ALA A 47 1.86 -10.05 -5.85
CA ALA A 47 1.22 -11.35 -5.94
C ALA A 47 -0.06 -11.34 -5.08
N PRO A 48 -1.09 -12.09 -5.47
CA PRO A 48 -2.34 -12.11 -4.70
C PRO A 48 -2.15 -12.52 -3.25
N ASP A 49 -1.16 -13.38 -3.00
CA ASP A 49 -0.89 -13.89 -1.65
C ASP A 49 0.22 -13.14 -0.92
N ASP A 50 0.70 -12.03 -1.46
CA ASP A 50 1.65 -11.19 -0.73
C ASP A 50 1.00 -10.66 0.53
N MET A 51 1.69 -10.81 1.65
CA MET A 51 1.17 -10.35 2.93
C MET A 51 1.52 -8.89 3.13
N VAL A 52 0.50 -8.09 3.38
CA VAL A 52 0.67 -6.65 3.59
C VAL A 52 -0.10 -6.25 4.84
N GLN A 53 0.21 -5.08 5.36
CA GLN A 53 -0.44 -4.57 6.56
C GLN A 53 -1.35 -3.41 6.18
N ARG A 54 -2.63 -3.57 6.49
CA ARG A 54 -3.58 -2.50 6.28
C ARG A 54 -3.23 -1.32 7.16
N LEU A 55 -3.17 -0.13 6.57
CA LEU A 55 -2.91 1.06 7.34
C LEU A 55 -4.16 1.46 8.09
N ALA A 56 -4.01 1.73 9.39
CA ALA A 56 -5.12 2.16 10.20
C ALA A 56 -5.56 3.54 9.72
N PHE A 57 -6.87 3.74 9.72
CA PHE A 57 -7.44 4.99 9.29
C PHE A 57 -6.87 6.16 10.07
N THR A 58 -6.72 6.00 11.37
CA THR A 58 -6.21 7.05 12.23
C THR A 58 -4.79 7.45 11.91
N ARG A 59 -4.05 6.62 11.22
CA ARG A 59 -2.67 6.96 10.88
C ARG A 59 -2.58 8.19 9.99
N TYR A 60 -3.59 8.40 9.16
CA TYR A 60 -3.63 9.55 8.27
C TYR A 60 -4.65 10.60 8.70
N MET A 61 -5.46 10.29 9.69
CA MET A 61 -6.53 11.19 10.12
C MET A 61 -6.15 12.02 11.31
N VAL A 62 -5.08 11.89 11.73
CA VAL A 62 -4.61 12.56 12.91
C VAL A 62 -5.12 13.94 13.06
N MET A 63 -5.42 14.13 13.34
CA MET A 63 -5.58 15.06 13.33
C MET A 63 -5.94 15.78 13.70
N ASP A 64 -6.30 15.81 13.64
CA ASP A 64 -6.65 16.43 13.82
C ASP A 64 -6.96 16.48 14.47
#